data_d6a1dcec64cc26547be99bec23b7bf2f
#
_entry.id   d6a1dcec64cc26547be99bec23b7bf2f
#
_cell.length_a   1.000
_cell.length_b   1.000
_cell.length_c   1.000
_cell.angle_alpha   90.00
_cell.angle_beta   90.00
_cell.angle_gamma   90.00
#
_symmetry.space_group_name_H-M   'P 1'
#
loop_
_entity.id
_entity.type
_entity.pdbx_description
1 polymer ?
#
loop_
_entity_poly.entity_id
_entity_poly.type
_entity_poly.pdbx_seq_one_letter_code
_entity_poly.pdbx_strand_id
1 'polypeptide(L)'
;MINPNNTYEEIQAAIDAGGTVEFAPGIYEHAHYRITKPVHLVGNGAVLVGGKRIQWERVENPFTQDQGPKEGQAEKKQCSEYLLCCNAPGEQPLRSLVVNGELRKRCRLPESGYCKHESVFPVRWMGTSLGGWERKPTDEELMTLRVAEGALDGITLDSAEITVVHSWSDSLVRIDKVEGQIVTFDIPVEFPAGGFGVNTYCLWNIPEALKVPGTFYHDTKAGKLYYYPLPGEDEHTVAYLPEYENIFYAEEPISDMEIEGFTLMCTEPSHVVVRFGAFKLSGAIELGEASNVKLHDLDITAVGGHGIRATGKVNNMQVSYCHIHGIGAGALRTNVRNEEVKSEITDCHIHHVGLYYPSAIGISAGDFHVRHNEVHDTSYSALCISGSDFVIEKNHIYNTMLILNDGAASHSGNTHRVTMRNNLVYGIQPKDGHRLRIAYYLDELTRDWVVEHNVALECNFPNHNHMCGDHLYKENIFVNSKGSMFFDMLNTKWMCNYVGNVFSAGGDITVRMEEDAMTFENNRFHSADGVIRHSIMKNGEIIGEKLLEMSDSNHHIEAVSFERETRVFTVGELTIDLRDVGPRHR
;
A
#
# COMPACT_ATOMS: atom_id res chain seq x y z
N MET A 1 31.22 -21.17 3.51
CA MET A 1 30.02 -20.81 4.30
C MET A 1 30.37 -19.60 5.15
N ILE A 2 29.62 -18.53 4.98
CA ILE A 2 29.71 -17.30 5.78
C ILE A 2 29.05 -17.56 7.15
N ASN A 3 29.59 -16.97 8.22
CA ASN A 3 29.02 -17.07 9.56
C ASN A 3 28.99 -15.68 10.24
N PRO A 4 28.23 -15.49 11.33
CA PRO A 4 28.08 -14.16 11.97
C PRO A 4 29.36 -13.51 12.50
N ASN A 5 30.47 -14.24 12.59
CA ASN A 5 31.75 -13.67 13.02
C ASN A 5 32.62 -13.18 11.86
N ASN A 6 32.19 -13.40 10.60
CA ASN A 6 32.90 -12.84 9.46
C ASN A 6 32.75 -11.31 9.43
N THR A 7 33.80 -10.62 9.01
CA THR A 7 33.75 -9.16 8.85
C THR A 7 32.92 -8.80 7.60
N TYR A 8 32.50 -7.54 7.55
CA TYR A 8 31.82 -7.00 6.36
C TYR A 8 32.63 -7.24 5.09
N GLU A 9 33.95 -6.97 5.14
CA GLU A 9 34.86 -7.12 3.99
C GLU A 9 34.98 -8.57 3.53
N GLU A 10 35.00 -9.53 4.46
CA GLU A 10 35.03 -10.96 4.12
C GLU A 10 33.74 -11.41 3.43
N ILE A 11 32.59 -10.93 3.92
CA ILE A 11 31.29 -11.24 3.32
C ILE A 11 31.20 -10.60 1.94
N GLN A 12 31.51 -9.31 1.82
CA GLN A 12 31.49 -8.60 0.55
C GLN A 12 32.45 -9.22 -0.47
N ALA A 13 33.66 -9.63 -0.05
CA ALA A 13 34.62 -10.31 -0.94
C ALA A 13 34.09 -11.64 -1.44
N ALA A 14 33.36 -12.40 -0.62
CA ALA A 14 32.71 -13.64 -1.05
C ALA A 14 31.61 -13.38 -2.08
N ILE A 15 30.80 -12.35 -1.90
CA ILE A 15 29.76 -11.94 -2.87
C ILE A 15 30.41 -11.44 -4.17
N ASP A 16 31.47 -10.64 -4.09
CA ASP A 16 32.21 -10.11 -5.25
C ASP A 16 32.94 -11.23 -6.04
N ALA A 17 33.23 -12.37 -5.43
CA ALA A 17 33.77 -13.53 -6.12
C ALA A 17 32.75 -14.18 -7.07
N GLY A 18 31.45 -14.04 -6.77
CA GLY A 18 30.36 -14.68 -7.53
C GLY A 18 30.19 -16.17 -7.24
N GLY A 19 29.28 -16.81 -7.97
CA GLY A 19 28.93 -18.21 -7.73
C GLY A 19 28.01 -18.38 -6.53
N THR A 20 28.06 -19.53 -5.85
CA THR A 20 27.18 -19.79 -4.70
C THR A 20 27.85 -19.36 -3.40
N VAL A 21 27.18 -18.49 -2.62
CA VAL A 21 27.62 -18.03 -1.31
C VAL A 21 26.59 -18.44 -0.27
N GLU A 22 26.97 -19.35 0.62
CA GLU A 22 26.11 -19.89 1.66
C GLU A 22 26.36 -19.17 3.00
N PHE A 23 25.28 -18.76 3.67
CA PHE A 23 25.31 -18.19 5.00
C PHE A 23 24.89 -19.25 6.03
N ALA A 24 25.51 -19.27 7.17
CA ALA A 24 25.05 -20.04 8.32
C ALA A 24 23.90 -19.29 9.03
N PRO A 25 22.99 -20.00 9.70
CA PRO A 25 22.00 -19.35 10.56
C PRO A 25 22.64 -18.45 11.60
N GLY A 26 22.04 -17.29 11.83
CA GLY A 26 22.51 -16.30 12.79
C GLY A 26 22.12 -14.87 12.41
N ILE A 27 22.48 -13.90 13.23
CA ILE A 27 22.17 -12.47 13.03
C ILE A 27 23.43 -11.79 12.51
N TYR A 28 23.28 -11.07 11.40
CA TYR A 28 24.33 -10.31 10.74
C TYR A 28 23.93 -8.83 10.79
N GLU A 29 24.54 -8.08 11.69
CA GLU A 29 24.32 -6.64 11.84
C GLU A 29 25.13 -5.88 10.77
N HIS A 30 24.78 -4.60 10.54
CA HIS A 30 25.39 -3.73 9.53
C HIS A 30 25.35 -4.29 8.09
N ALA A 31 24.32 -5.09 7.78
CA ALA A 31 24.18 -5.73 6.47
C ALA A 31 23.83 -4.71 5.38
N HIS A 32 24.75 -4.53 4.43
CA HIS A 32 24.60 -3.63 3.28
C HIS A 32 25.54 -4.08 2.16
N TYR A 33 25.12 -5.06 1.35
CA TYR A 33 26.01 -5.74 0.41
C TYR A 33 25.70 -5.36 -1.01
N ARG A 34 26.75 -4.93 -1.73
CA ARG A 34 26.69 -4.62 -3.15
C ARG A 34 26.84 -5.89 -3.99
N ILE A 35 25.99 -6.02 -5.01
CA ILE A 35 26.05 -7.12 -5.97
C ILE A 35 26.45 -6.55 -7.34
N THR A 36 27.57 -7.04 -7.89
CA THR A 36 28.13 -6.57 -9.17
C THR A 36 28.33 -7.69 -10.18
N LYS A 37 28.05 -8.93 -9.81
CA LYS A 37 28.22 -10.13 -10.66
C LYS A 37 27.10 -11.12 -10.42
N PRO A 38 26.88 -12.04 -11.36
CA PRO A 38 26.02 -13.19 -11.14
C PRO A 38 26.39 -13.94 -9.85
N VAL A 39 25.40 -14.13 -8.98
CA VAL A 39 25.61 -14.75 -7.66
C VAL A 39 24.35 -15.48 -7.22
N HIS A 40 24.54 -16.60 -6.52
CA HIS A 40 23.49 -17.31 -5.80
C HIS A 40 23.76 -17.20 -4.30
N LEU A 41 22.93 -16.43 -3.59
CA LEU A 41 23.01 -16.22 -2.14
C LEU A 41 22.02 -17.13 -1.43
N VAL A 42 22.54 -18.04 -0.60
CA VAL A 42 21.73 -19.00 0.16
C VAL A 42 21.78 -18.65 1.65
N GLY A 43 20.65 -18.21 2.19
CA GLY A 43 20.56 -17.68 3.54
C GLY A 43 20.48 -18.72 4.65
N ASN A 44 19.89 -19.90 4.40
CA ASN A 44 19.73 -20.96 5.41
C ASN A 44 19.13 -20.46 6.74
N GLY A 45 18.25 -19.46 6.70
CA GLY A 45 17.67 -18.81 7.90
C GLY A 45 18.56 -17.74 8.54
N ALA A 46 19.55 -17.22 7.84
CA ALA A 46 20.31 -16.04 8.29
C ALA A 46 19.42 -14.80 8.34
N VAL A 47 19.57 -14.01 9.39
CA VAL A 47 18.88 -12.73 9.59
C VAL A 47 19.84 -11.59 9.29
N LEU A 48 19.58 -10.83 8.25
CA LEU A 48 20.37 -9.67 7.85
C LEU A 48 19.70 -8.38 8.35
N VAL A 49 20.42 -7.64 9.17
CA VAL A 49 19.97 -6.40 9.78
C VAL A 49 20.68 -5.22 9.13
N GLY A 50 19.96 -4.38 8.39
CA GLY A 50 20.47 -3.15 7.75
C GLY A 50 20.71 -2.01 8.75
N GLY A 51 21.17 -2.33 9.94
CA GLY A 51 21.37 -1.41 11.04
C GLY A 51 22.18 -2.02 12.17
N LYS A 52 22.19 -1.33 13.29
CA LYS A 52 22.94 -1.74 14.49
C LYS A 52 22.04 -1.99 15.68
N ARG A 53 22.44 -2.93 16.51
CA ARG A 53 21.85 -3.14 17.81
C ARG A 53 22.15 -1.98 18.74
N ILE A 54 21.15 -1.55 19.50
CA ILE A 54 21.27 -0.49 20.49
C ILE A 54 21.15 -1.04 21.91
N GLN A 55 21.62 -0.24 22.86
CA GLN A 55 21.43 -0.48 24.29
C GLN A 55 20.55 0.61 24.86
N TRP A 56 19.59 0.21 25.67
CA TRP A 56 18.67 1.11 26.31
C TRP A 56 19.16 1.57 27.70
N GLU A 57 18.83 2.80 28.02
CA GLU A 57 18.91 3.37 29.38
C GLU A 57 17.49 3.72 29.82
N ARG A 58 17.14 3.45 31.06
CA ARG A 58 15.87 3.92 31.62
C ARG A 58 16.01 5.40 31.98
N VAL A 59 15.04 6.19 31.59
CA VAL A 59 14.89 7.59 31.96
C VAL A 59 13.51 7.83 32.52
N GLU A 60 13.36 8.82 33.40
CA GLU A 60 12.05 9.23 33.91
C GLU A 60 11.13 9.63 32.75
N ASN A 61 9.87 9.23 32.81
CA ASN A 61 8.89 9.63 31.83
C ASN A 61 8.31 11.01 32.19
N PRO A 62 8.73 12.10 31.53
CA PRO A 62 8.27 13.44 31.86
C PRO A 62 6.80 13.69 31.51
N PHE A 63 6.18 12.78 30.75
CA PHE A 63 4.82 12.93 30.25
C PHE A 63 3.75 12.26 31.13
N THR A 64 4.14 11.67 32.28
CA THR A 64 3.20 10.99 33.19
C THR A 64 2.45 11.93 34.13
N GLN A 65 2.83 13.19 34.24
CA GLN A 65 2.40 14.06 35.35
C GLN A 65 1.01 14.69 35.20
N ASP A 66 0.27 14.56 34.10
CA ASP A 66 -0.93 15.38 33.90
C ASP A 66 -2.20 14.68 33.39
N GLN A 67 -2.40 13.40 33.71
CA GLN A 67 -3.66 12.74 33.36
C GLN A 67 -4.31 12.02 34.56
N GLY A 68 -4.88 12.81 35.45
CA GLY A 68 -5.91 12.33 36.34
C GLY A 68 -7.09 11.79 35.54
N PRO A 69 -7.78 10.71 36.02
CA PRO A 69 -8.88 10.10 35.28
C PRO A 69 -9.99 11.12 35.06
N LYS A 70 -10.32 11.44 33.81
CA LYS A 70 -11.60 12.08 33.48
C LYS A 70 -12.70 11.06 33.72
N GLU A 71 -13.69 11.45 34.52
CA GLU A 71 -14.86 10.65 34.86
C GLU A 71 -15.50 10.05 33.59
N GLY A 72 -15.57 8.71 33.48
CA GLY A 72 -16.23 7.99 32.40
C GLY A 72 -15.31 7.22 31.41
N GLN A 73 -13.99 7.19 31.63
CA GLN A 73 -13.10 6.35 30.80
C GLN A 73 -12.79 5.02 31.50
N ALA A 74 -13.09 3.92 30.80
CA ALA A 74 -12.77 2.57 31.22
C ALA A 74 -11.24 2.37 31.26
N GLU A 75 -10.80 1.72 32.36
CA GLU A 75 -9.48 1.15 32.64
C GLU A 75 -8.24 2.03 32.34
N LYS A 76 -7.52 2.35 33.41
CA LYS A 76 -6.15 2.89 33.33
C LYS A 76 -5.31 1.93 32.48
N LYS A 77 -4.95 2.31 31.25
CA LYS A 77 -3.78 1.73 30.58
C LYS A 77 -2.61 1.93 31.53
N GLN A 78 -1.97 0.86 31.94
CA GLN A 78 -0.83 0.87 32.85
C GLN A 78 0.31 1.59 32.11
N CYS A 79 0.46 2.89 32.36
CA CYS A 79 1.54 3.68 31.80
C CYS A 79 2.86 3.22 32.41
N SER A 80 3.89 3.02 31.60
CA SER A 80 5.24 2.81 32.11
C SER A 80 5.71 4.06 32.85
N GLU A 81 6.28 3.88 34.03
CA GLU A 81 6.87 4.98 34.83
C GLU A 81 8.17 5.52 34.22
N TYR A 82 8.71 4.86 33.21
CA TYR A 82 9.95 5.22 32.53
C TYR A 82 9.83 5.13 31.02
N LEU A 83 10.71 5.83 30.33
CA LEU A 83 11.00 5.65 28.92
C LEU A 83 12.32 4.90 28.77
N LEU A 84 12.48 4.23 27.63
CA LEU A 84 13.78 3.71 27.19
C LEU A 84 14.44 4.77 26.29
N CYS A 85 15.71 5.05 26.54
CA CYS A 85 16.45 6.05 25.80
C CYS A 85 17.74 5.47 25.25
N CYS A 86 18.14 5.89 24.05
CA CYS A 86 19.46 5.57 23.48
C CYS A 86 20.06 6.77 22.75
N ASN A 87 21.36 6.69 22.47
CA ASN A 87 22.04 7.65 21.60
C ASN A 87 21.64 7.38 20.13
N ALA A 88 21.17 8.42 19.48
CA ALA A 88 20.78 8.43 18.08
C ALA A 88 21.14 9.79 17.44
N PRO A 89 22.43 10.07 17.22
CA PRO A 89 22.83 11.32 16.59
C PRO A 89 22.39 11.34 15.12
N GLY A 90 21.87 12.47 14.65
CA GLY A 90 21.43 12.65 13.28
C GLY A 90 20.75 14.01 13.10
N GLU A 91 20.83 14.56 11.88
CA GLU A 91 20.19 15.84 11.54
C GLU A 91 18.71 15.68 11.16
N GLN A 92 18.34 14.47 10.75
CA GLN A 92 16.98 14.13 10.34
C GLN A 92 16.33 13.22 11.38
N PRO A 93 15.03 13.38 11.65
CA PRO A 93 14.35 12.49 12.57
C PRO A 93 14.25 11.08 11.98
N LEU A 94 14.64 10.08 12.75
CA LEU A 94 14.48 8.69 12.38
C LEU A 94 12.99 8.39 12.16
N ARG A 95 12.68 7.67 11.10
CA ARG A 95 11.32 7.20 10.79
C ARG A 95 11.10 5.75 11.19
N SER A 96 12.19 5.00 11.39
CA SER A 96 12.15 3.57 11.71
C SER A 96 12.88 3.29 13.04
N LEU A 97 12.26 2.45 13.83
CA LEU A 97 12.84 1.81 15.02
C LEU A 97 12.34 0.37 15.02
N VAL A 98 13.23 -0.58 15.16
CA VAL A 98 12.88 -2.01 15.25
C VAL A 98 13.08 -2.47 16.69
N VAL A 99 12.01 -3.00 17.30
CA VAL A 99 12.06 -3.57 18.65
C VAL A 99 11.46 -4.97 18.61
N ASN A 100 12.18 -5.96 19.09
CA ASN A 100 11.78 -7.37 19.03
C ASN A 100 11.40 -7.86 17.62
N GLY A 101 12.09 -7.35 16.58
CA GLY A 101 11.84 -7.72 15.18
C GLY A 101 10.66 -7.00 14.52
N GLU A 102 10.02 -6.04 15.18
CA GLU A 102 8.87 -5.30 14.67
C GLU A 102 9.16 -3.80 14.54
N LEU A 103 8.65 -3.17 13.47
CA LEU A 103 8.64 -1.72 13.34
C LEU A 103 7.78 -1.08 14.44
N ARG A 104 8.33 -0.08 15.12
CA ARG A 104 7.60 0.75 16.07
C ARG A 104 7.13 2.03 15.41
N LYS A 105 5.94 2.48 15.81
CA LYS A 105 5.35 3.72 15.29
C LYS A 105 6.03 4.94 15.91
N ARG A 106 6.23 5.98 15.13
CA ARG A 106 6.58 7.29 15.68
C ARG A 106 5.40 7.85 16.48
N CYS A 107 5.69 8.61 17.51
CA CYS A 107 4.67 9.39 18.19
C CYS A 107 4.06 10.42 17.22
N ARG A 108 2.74 10.63 17.29
CA ARG A 108 2.00 11.47 16.34
C ARG A 108 0.80 12.18 16.97
N LEU A 109 0.39 13.27 16.34
CA LEU A 109 -0.85 13.97 16.63
C LEU A 109 -1.73 14.04 15.36
N PRO A 110 -3.02 13.64 15.45
CA PRO A 110 -3.65 13.01 16.62
C PRO A 110 -3.13 11.58 16.80
N GLU A 111 -3.32 10.99 17.97
CA GLU A 111 -2.90 9.60 18.27
C GLU A 111 -3.44 8.59 17.25
N SER A 112 -4.68 8.79 16.78
CA SER A 112 -5.33 8.01 15.73
C SER A 112 -6.16 8.91 14.83
N GLY A 113 -6.38 8.46 13.58
CA GLY A 113 -7.07 9.28 12.58
C GLY A 113 -6.24 10.47 12.09
N TYR A 114 -6.89 11.57 11.74
CA TYR A 114 -6.28 12.75 11.16
C TYR A 114 -6.92 14.04 11.71
N CYS A 115 -6.16 15.11 11.82
CA CYS A 115 -6.63 16.45 12.00
C CYS A 115 -7.20 17.01 10.68
N LYS A 116 -8.01 18.05 10.76
CA LYS A 116 -8.49 18.78 9.58
C LYS A 116 -7.77 20.12 9.45
N HIS A 117 -7.36 20.43 8.23
CA HIS A 117 -6.83 21.74 7.86
C HIS A 117 -7.89 22.59 7.16
N GLU A 118 -7.63 23.90 7.04
CA GLU A 118 -8.55 24.89 6.46
C GLU A 118 -8.15 25.34 5.04
N SER A 119 -7.06 24.78 4.49
CA SER A 119 -6.68 25.07 3.11
C SER A 119 -7.74 24.58 2.14
N VAL A 120 -8.00 25.36 1.10
CA VAL A 120 -8.94 25.05 0.01
C VAL A 120 -8.23 25.24 -1.33
N PHE A 121 -8.35 24.26 -2.20
CA PHE A 121 -7.87 24.35 -3.58
C PHE A 121 -9.00 23.94 -4.54
N PRO A 122 -9.80 24.91 -5.03
CA PRO A 122 -11.03 24.63 -5.79
C PRO A 122 -10.80 24.43 -7.30
N VAL A 123 -9.56 24.15 -7.72
CA VAL A 123 -9.23 23.91 -9.13
C VAL A 123 -9.63 22.50 -9.51
N ARG A 124 -10.25 22.34 -10.67
CA ARG A 124 -10.73 21.06 -11.15
C ARG A 124 -9.56 20.17 -11.60
N TRP A 125 -9.61 18.90 -11.22
CA TRP A 125 -8.79 17.84 -11.80
C TRP A 125 -9.49 17.26 -13.03
N MET A 126 -8.78 17.22 -14.15
CA MET A 126 -9.33 16.76 -15.44
C MET A 126 -9.01 15.31 -15.75
N GLY A 127 -8.10 14.70 -14.99
CA GLY A 127 -7.56 13.37 -15.22
C GLY A 127 -6.09 13.41 -15.67
N THR A 128 -5.36 12.34 -15.41
CA THR A 128 -3.92 12.28 -15.74
C THR A 128 -3.70 12.33 -17.25
N SER A 129 -4.54 11.63 -18.01
CA SER A 129 -4.50 11.62 -19.48
C SER A 129 -4.90 12.95 -20.12
N LEU A 130 -5.63 13.82 -19.39
CA LEU A 130 -6.05 15.15 -19.83
C LEU A 130 -5.12 16.27 -19.36
N GLY A 131 -4.00 15.96 -18.70
CA GLY A 131 -2.99 16.95 -18.31
C GLY A 131 -3.12 17.47 -16.88
N GLY A 132 -3.87 16.81 -16.00
CA GLY A 132 -3.94 17.09 -14.57
C GLY A 132 -4.87 18.24 -14.21
N TRP A 133 -4.41 19.21 -13.41
CA TRP A 133 -5.21 20.35 -12.98
C TRP A 133 -5.54 21.30 -14.13
N GLU A 134 -6.74 21.87 -14.15
CA GLU A 134 -7.18 22.88 -15.12
C GLU A 134 -6.23 24.11 -15.16
N ARG A 135 -5.64 24.48 -14.03
CA ARG A 135 -4.47 25.36 -13.94
C ARG A 135 -3.40 24.74 -13.04
N LYS A 136 -2.15 25.01 -13.30
CA LYS A 136 -1.05 24.58 -12.43
C LYS A 136 -1.16 25.25 -11.05
N PRO A 137 -0.91 24.48 -9.95
CA PRO A 137 -0.70 25.07 -8.64
C PRO A 137 0.49 26.04 -8.64
N THR A 138 0.41 27.06 -7.79
CA THR A 138 1.54 27.93 -7.51
C THR A 138 2.50 27.28 -6.51
N ASP A 139 3.72 27.81 -6.41
CA ASP A 139 4.69 27.34 -5.41
C ASP A 139 4.15 27.51 -3.98
N GLU A 140 3.47 28.63 -3.70
CA GLU A 140 2.85 28.87 -2.38
C GLU A 140 1.78 27.81 -2.05
N GLU A 141 0.93 27.45 -3.02
CA GLU A 141 -0.09 26.40 -2.85
C GLU A 141 0.50 25.02 -2.60
N LEU A 142 1.73 24.75 -3.08
CA LEU A 142 2.45 23.50 -2.85
C LEU A 142 3.33 23.52 -1.60
N MET A 143 3.63 24.71 -1.05
CA MET A 143 4.55 24.88 0.07
C MET A 143 3.84 25.18 1.39
N THR A 144 2.52 25.38 1.39
CA THR A 144 1.82 25.84 2.59
C THR A 144 0.56 25.05 2.91
N LEU A 145 0.22 25.04 4.19
CA LEU A 145 -1.03 24.48 4.71
C LEU A 145 -1.57 25.43 5.79
N ARG A 146 -2.87 25.73 5.74
CA ARG A 146 -3.55 26.51 6.79
C ARG A 146 -4.19 25.55 7.79
N VAL A 147 -3.79 25.65 9.06
CA VAL A 147 -4.42 24.94 10.18
C VAL A 147 -5.47 25.82 10.87
N ALA A 148 -6.32 25.21 11.69
CA ALA A 148 -7.24 25.95 12.54
C ALA A 148 -6.48 26.81 13.57
N GLU A 149 -7.09 27.92 14.00
CA GLU A 149 -6.53 28.78 15.03
C GLU A 149 -6.27 27.99 16.33
N GLY A 150 -5.05 28.14 16.89
CA GLY A 150 -4.65 27.44 18.11
C GLY A 150 -4.34 25.94 17.94
N ALA A 151 -4.46 25.37 16.74
CA ALA A 151 -4.25 23.94 16.51
C ALA A 151 -2.83 23.45 16.84
N LEU A 152 -1.83 24.35 16.82
CA LEU A 152 -0.43 24.05 17.10
C LEU A 152 0.06 24.67 18.41
N ASP A 153 -0.81 25.24 19.23
CA ASP A 153 -0.44 25.88 20.48
C ASP A 153 0.13 24.84 21.47
N GLY A 154 1.33 25.12 22.00
CA GLY A 154 1.99 24.24 22.97
C GLY A 154 2.57 22.96 22.39
N ILE A 155 2.70 22.88 21.06
CA ILE A 155 3.32 21.74 20.36
C ILE A 155 4.75 22.09 19.97
N THR A 156 5.70 21.19 20.29
CA THR A 156 7.11 21.31 19.89
C THR A 156 7.30 20.81 18.46
N LEU A 157 7.73 21.71 17.56
CA LEU A 157 7.84 21.42 16.13
C LEU A 157 9.28 21.30 15.61
N ASP A 158 10.29 21.38 16.46
CA ASP A 158 11.70 21.45 16.08
C ASP A 158 12.19 20.31 15.15
N SER A 159 11.67 19.10 15.35
CA SER A 159 12.00 17.93 14.53
C SER A 159 10.72 17.30 13.96
N ALA A 160 9.66 18.10 13.84
CA ALA A 160 8.36 17.62 13.41
C ALA A 160 8.30 17.41 11.89
N GLU A 161 7.60 16.37 11.49
CA GLU A 161 7.16 16.13 10.13
C GLU A 161 5.63 16.16 10.06
N ILE A 162 5.12 16.47 8.88
CA ILE A 162 3.67 16.49 8.61
C ILE A 162 3.34 15.61 7.41
N THR A 163 2.34 14.76 7.55
CA THR A 163 1.69 14.11 6.42
C THR A 163 0.46 14.92 6.02
N VAL A 164 0.45 15.39 4.78
CA VAL A 164 -0.73 15.97 4.12
C VAL A 164 -1.36 14.88 3.27
N VAL A 165 -2.61 14.53 3.55
CA VAL A 165 -3.33 13.47 2.82
C VAL A 165 -4.05 14.10 1.63
N HIS A 166 -3.94 13.45 0.48
CA HIS A 166 -4.67 13.75 -0.75
C HIS A 166 -5.73 12.66 -1.00
N SER A 167 -6.27 12.52 -2.21
CA SER A 167 -7.25 11.45 -2.50
C SER A 167 -6.59 10.06 -2.54
N TRP A 168 -5.67 9.88 -3.49
CA TRP A 168 -4.95 8.62 -3.76
C TRP A 168 -3.47 8.66 -3.38
N SER A 169 -3.05 9.71 -2.68
CA SER A 169 -1.65 9.98 -2.37
C SER A 169 -1.53 10.68 -1.02
N ASP A 170 -0.35 10.71 -0.49
CA ASP A 170 0.04 11.52 0.65
C ASP A 170 1.40 12.19 0.40
N SER A 171 1.68 13.25 1.15
CA SER A 171 2.98 13.89 1.16
C SER A 171 3.49 14.00 2.58
N LEU A 172 4.61 13.34 2.88
CA LEU A 172 5.32 13.47 4.14
C LEU A 172 6.49 14.43 3.95
N VAL A 173 6.45 15.57 4.64
CA VAL A 173 7.42 16.67 4.55
C VAL A 173 7.76 17.21 5.94
N ARG A 174 8.89 17.93 6.06
CA ARG A 174 9.21 18.62 7.30
C ARG A 174 8.55 19.99 7.38
N ILE A 175 8.30 20.43 8.58
CA ILE A 175 7.84 21.79 8.86
C ILE A 175 9.07 22.70 8.89
N ASP A 176 9.13 23.68 7.99
CA ASP A 176 10.16 24.70 7.94
C ASP A 176 9.85 25.82 8.96
N LYS A 177 8.63 26.37 8.92
CA LYS A 177 8.18 27.39 9.85
C LYS A 177 6.67 27.41 10.02
N VAL A 178 6.24 28.05 11.09
CA VAL A 178 4.81 28.33 11.35
C VAL A 178 4.65 29.83 11.66
N GLU A 179 3.75 30.48 10.95
CA GLU A 179 3.39 31.89 11.12
C GLU A 179 1.87 32.02 11.28
N GLY A 180 1.41 32.16 12.52
CA GLY A 180 -0.02 32.13 12.85
C GLY A 180 -0.63 30.76 12.49
N GLN A 181 -1.57 30.75 11.56
CA GLN A 181 -2.23 29.53 11.07
C GLN A 181 -1.50 28.88 9.87
N ILE A 182 -0.46 29.50 9.33
CA ILE A 182 0.22 29.01 8.13
C ILE A 182 1.42 28.18 8.52
N VAL A 183 1.40 26.92 8.12
CA VAL A 183 2.53 26.00 8.15
C VAL A 183 3.21 26.04 6.79
N THR A 184 4.52 26.30 6.75
CA THR A 184 5.34 26.25 5.54
C THR A 184 6.21 25.00 5.59
N PHE A 185 6.29 24.30 4.47
CA PHE A 185 7.07 23.08 4.29
C PHE A 185 8.50 23.39 3.81
N ASP A 186 9.43 22.50 4.08
CA ASP A 186 10.80 22.58 3.57
C ASP A 186 10.90 22.23 2.06
N ILE A 187 9.99 21.42 1.56
CA ILE A 187 9.89 21.02 0.15
C ILE A 187 8.41 20.94 -0.29
N PRO A 188 8.11 21.10 -1.60
CA PRO A 188 6.74 21.10 -2.08
C PRO A 188 6.09 19.72 -1.96
N VAL A 189 4.83 19.72 -1.50
CA VAL A 189 3.94 18.54 -1.52
C VAL A 189 3.56 18.15 -2.96
N GLU A 190 3.04 16.93 -3.15
CA GLU A 190 2.66 16.45 -4.48
C GLU A 190 1.47 17.21 -5.07
N PHE A 191 0.44 17.43 -4.24
CA PHE A 191 -0.78 18.16 -4.60
C PHE A 191 -1.07 19.24 -3.56
N PRO A 192 -1.69 20.36 -3.96
CA PRO A 192 -2.06 21.42 -3.01
C PRO A 192 -2.94 20.90 -1.89
N ALA A 193 -2.72 21.39 -0.68
CA ALA A 193 -3.58 21.10 0.45
C ALA A 193 -5.03 21.55 0.17
N GLY A 194 -6.02 20.68 0.39
CA GLY A 194 -7.43 20.91 0.06
C GLY A 194 -7.80 20.55 -1.39
N GLY A 195 -6.86 20.08 -2.19
CA GLY A 195 -7.13 19.48 -3.49
C GLY A 195 -8.02 18.25 -3.35
N PHE A 196 -8.83 17.94 -4.37
CA PHE A 196 -9.80 16.84 -4.38
C PHE A 196 -10.84 16.89 -3.24
N GLY A 197 -10.94 18.00 -2.52
CA GLY A 197 -11.82 18.14 -1.35
C GLY A 197 -11.32 17.39 -0.10
N VAL A 198 -10.10 16.89 -0.11
CA VAL A 198 -9.46 16.23 1.05
C VAL A 198 -8.76 17.28 1.89
N ASN A 199 -9.02 17.28 3.20
CA ASN A 199 -8.50 18.29 4.11
C ASN A 199 -7.92 17.70 5.40
N THR A 200 -7.19 16.61 5.29
CA THR A 200 -6.68 15.86 6.45
C THR A 200 -5.16 15.87 6.51
N TYR A 201 -4.62 15.94 7.75
CA TYR A 201 -3.19 15.89 8.03
C TYR A 201 -2.91 15.23 9.37
N CYS A 202 -1.65 14.83 9.59
CA CYS A 202 -1.16 14.48 10.92
C CYS A 202 0.30 14.92 11.10
N LEU A 203 0.67 15.18 12.36
CA LEU A 203 2.02 15.54 12.75
C LEU A 203 2.76 14.33 13.31
N TRP A 204 4.02 14.22 13.01
CA TRP A 204 4.90 13.14 13.44
C TRP A 204 6.08 13.67 14.23
N ASN A 205 6.62 12.80 15.08
CA ASN A 205 7.79 13.10 15.89
C ASN A 205 7.55 14.29 16.83
N ILE A 206 6.42 14.26 17.52
CA ILE A 206 5.97 15.29 18.46
C ILE A 206 6.19 14.78 19.89
N PRO A 207 7.07 15.39 20.72
CA PRO A 207 7.36 14.89 22.06
C PRO A 207 6.12 14.84 22.95
N GLU A 208 5.19 15.81 22.84
CA GLU A 208 3.93 15.84 23.59
C GLU A 208 2.99 14.67 23.25
N ALA A 209 3.26 13.98 22.13
CA ALA A 209 2.51 12.79 21.68
C ALA A 209 3.15 11.46 22.13
N LEU A 210 4.29 11.47 22.81
CA LEU A 210 4.94 10.26 23.34
C LEU A 210 4.20 9.74 24.59
N LYS A 211 2.92 9.41 24.43
CA LYS A 211 1.99 8.97 25.48
C LYS A 211 1.41 7.58 25.23
N VAL A 212 1.76 6.98 24.10
CA VAL A 212 1.21 5.71 23.64
C VAL A 212 2.31 4.64 23.73
N PRO A 213 2.12 3.55 24.48
CA PRO A 213 3.08 2.45 24.49
C PRO A 213 3.36 1.91 23.08
N GLY A 214 4.61 1.59 22.80
CA GLY A 214 5.06 1.11 21.48
C GLY A 214 5.36 2.24 20.49
N THR A 215 5.39 3.51 20.94
CA THR A 215 5.79 4.65 20.09
C THR A 215 7.13 5.24 20.49
N PHE A 216 7.79 5.94 19.56
CA PHE A 216 9.08 6.59 19.81
C PHE A 216 9.10 8.04 19.32
N TYR A 217 10.00 8.81 19.92
CA TYR A 217 10.35 10.18 19.59
C TYR A 217 11.86 10.30 19.39
N HIS A 218 12.29 10.94 18.32
CA HIS A 218 13.70 11.24 18.09
C HIS A 218 13.98 12.73 18.25
N ASP A 219 14.69 13.10 19.30
CA ASP A 219 15.21 14.44 19.54
C ASP A 219 16.52 14.61 18.78
N THR A 220 16.48 15.18 17.59
CA THR A 220 17.65 15.40 16.74
C THR A 220 18.63 16.41 17.35
N LYS A 221 18.16 17.38 18.16
CA LYS A 221 19.00 18.37 18.82
C LYS A 221 19.82 17.76 19.95
N ALA A 222 19.20 16.91 20.76
CA ALA A 222 19.87 16.19 21.84
C ALA A 222 20.64 14.95 21.34
N GLY A 223 20.39 14.49 20.10
CA GLY A 223 20.92 13.24 19.56
C GLY A 223 20.44 12.01 20.34
N LYS A 224 19.20 12.03 20.80
CA LYS A 224 18.58 11.00 21.64
C LYS A 224 17.30 10.50 21.04
N LEU A 225 17.09 9.19 21.10
CA LEU A 225 15.81 8.55 20.80
C LEU A 225 15.17 8.09 22.10
N TYR A 226 13.89 8.40 22.27
CA TYR A 226 13.06 8.00 23.40
C TYR A 226 11.98 7.05 22.91
N TYR A 227 11.84 5.93 23.58
CA TYR A 227 10.85 4.90 23.28
C TYR A 227 9.95 4.64 24.49
N TYR A 228 8.65 4.66 24.28
CA TYR A 228 7.69 4.29 25.30
C TYR A 228 7.44 2.77 25.22
N PRO A 229 8.00 1.98 26.17
CA PRO A 229 7.98 0.52 26.05
C PRO A 229 6.56 -0.06 26.13
N LEU A 230 6.36 -1.17 25.43
CA LEU A 230 5.19 -2.02 25.60
C LEU A 230 5.28 -2.80 26.93
N PRO A 231 4.16 -3.27 27.48
CA PRO A 231 4.18 -4.14 28.66
C PRO A 231 5.11 -5.35 28.47
N GLY A 232 6.05 -5.52 29.37
CA GLY A 232 7.06 -6.59 29.34
C GLY A 232 8.37 -6.22 28.65
N GLU A 233 8.48 -5.03 28.07
CA GLU A 233 9.72 -4.51 27.51
C GLU A 233 10.50 -3.70 28.58
N ASP A 234 11.82 -3.83 28.57
CA ASP A 234 12.73 -3.19 29.52
C ASP A 234 14.06 -2.82 28.82
N GLU A 235 15.06 -2.39 29.61
CA GLU A 235 16.39 -2.03 29.12
C GLU A 235 17.19 -3.17 28.48
N HIS A 236 16.72 -4.43 28.62
CA HIS A 236 17.31 -5.60 27.97
C HIS A 236 16.64 -5.97 26.66
N THR A 237 15.52 -5.32 26.34
CA THR A 237 14.75 -5.55 25.11
C THR A 237 15.59 -5.30 23.85
N VAL A 238 15.62 -6.28 22.96
CA VAL A 238 16.40 -6.21 21.73
C VAL A 238 15.82 -5.16 20.79
N ALA A 239 16.67 -4.22 20.37
CA ALA A 239 16.27 -3.20 19.41
C ALA A 239 17.41 -2.82 18.46
N TYR A 240 17.01 -2.34 17.28
CA TYR A 240 17.94 -1.92 16.23
C TYR A 240 17.53 -0.55 15.69
N LEU A 241 18.53 0.28 15.40
CA LEU A 241 18.40 1.49 14.59
C LEU A 241 18.92 1.21 13.18
N PRO A 242 18.19 1.66 12.13
CA PRO A 242 18.65 1.52 10.76
C PRO A 242 19.90 2.38 10.51
N GLU A 243 20.80 1.87 9.68
CA GLU A 243 22.00 2.59 9.23
C GLU A 243 22.03 2.68 7.69
N TYR A 244 21.31 1.80 7.01
CA TYR A 244 21.32 1.69 5.56
C TYR A 244 19.92 1.72 4.96
N GLU A 245 19.83 2.15 3.71
CA GLU A 245 18.59 2.18 2.93
C GLU A 245 18.20 0.79 2.41
N ASN A 246 19.19 -0.06 2.18
CA ASN A 246 19.02 -1.40 1.61
C ASN A 246 20.02 -2.39 2.22
N ILE A 247 19.70 -3.69 2.07
CA ILE A 247 20.55 -4.80 2.52
C ILE A 247 21.31 -5.39 1.35
N PHE A 248 20.62 -5.64 0.23
CA PHE A 248 21.23 -6.03 -1.02
C PHE A 248 20.95 -4.98 -2.09
N TYR A 249 21.99 -4.56 -2.81
CA TYR A 249 21.79 -3.59 -3.88
C TYR A 249 22.69 -3.84 -5.08
N ALA A 250 22.15 -3.54 -6.27
CA ALA A 250 22.86 -3.52 -7.53
C ALA A 250 22.53 -2.24 -8.28
N GLU A 251 23.50 -1.33 -8.38
CA GLU A 251 23.35 -0.05 -9.11
C GLU A 251 23.50 -0.24 -10.62
N GLU A 252 24.47 -1.09 -11.01
CA GLU A 252 24.71 -1.45 -12.39
C GLU A 252 23.79 -2.62 -12.83
N PRO A 253 23.56 -2.79 -14.15
CA PRO A 253 22.77 -3.90 -14.66
C PRO A 253 23.27 -5.25 -14.15
N ILE A 254 22.36 -6.07 -13.59
CA ILE A 254 22.66 -7.38 -13.04
C ILE A 254 21.88 -8.47 -13.79
N SER A 255 22.52 -9.63 -14.00
CA SER A 255 21.85 -10.80 -14.55
C SER A 255 22.20 -12.07 -13.78
N ASP A 256 21.34 -13.09 -13.94
CA ASP A 256 21.57 -14.44 -13.42
C ASP A 256 21.86 -14.44 -11.91
N MET A 257 21.03 -13.73 -11.15
CA MET A 257 21.10 -13.59 -9.70
C MET A 257 19.99 -14.41 -9.02
N GLU A 258 20.34 -15.07 -7.93
CA GLU A 258 19.39 -15.79 -7.08
C GLU A 258 19.64 -15.46 -5.60
N ILE A 259 18.58 -15.13 -4.86
CA ILE A 259 18.63 -14.86 -3.41
C ILE A 259 17.51 -15.64 -2.74
N GLU A 260 17.86 -16.49 -1.76
CA GLU A 260 16.91 -17.34 -1.07
C GLU A 260 17.21 -17.52 0.42
N GLY A 261 16.15 -17.78 1.20
CA GLY A 261 16.25 -18.29 2.57
C GLY A 261 16.77 -17.31 3.61
N PHE A 262 16.62 -16.00 3.39
CA PHE A 262 17.00 -14.94 4.35
C PHE A 262 15.80 -14.32 5.03
N THR A 263 16.02 -13.82 6.25
CA THR A 263 15.20 -12.76 6.84
C THR A 263 15.94 -11.42 6.65
N LEU A 264 15.26 -10.41 6.08
CA LEU A 264 15.79 -9.07 5.84
C LEU A 264 15.02 -8.05 6.68
N MET A 265 15.73 -7.24 7.49
CA MET A 265 15.08 -6.29 8.39
C MET A 265 15.90 -5.04 8.67
N CYS A 266 15.24 -4.01 9.22
CA CYS A 266 15.85 -2.80 9.76
C CYS A 266 16.60 -1.97 8.71
N THR A 267 15.86 -1.44 7.73
CA THR A 267 16.35 -0.40 6.81
C THR A 267 15.52 0.86 6.95
N GLU A 268 16.05 2.00 6.52
CA GLU A 268 15.32 3.26 6.43
C GLU A 268 15.63 3.96 5.12
N PRO A 269 14.63 4.28 4.28
CA PRO A 269 14.86 4.99 3.04
C PRO A 269 15.29 6.44 3.29
N SER A 270 16.02 7.02 2.34
CA SER A 270 16.37 8.43 2.38
C SER A 270 15.14 9.34 2.50
N HIS A 271 15.34 10.48 3.15
CA HIS A 271 14.30 11.49 3.39
C HIS A 271 13.98 12.24 2.10
N VAL A 272 13.15 11.64 1.25
CA VAL A 272 12.60 12.27 0.04
C VAL A 272 11.11 12.56 0.23
N VAL A 273 10.58 13.47 -0.56
CA VAL A 273 9.13 13.70 -0.62
C VAL A 273 8.44 12.40 -1.02
N VAL A 274 7.54 11.94 -0.17
CA VAL A 274 6.64 10.85 -0.50
C VAL A 274 5.56 11.37 -1.44
N ARG A 275 5.22 10.59 -2.44
CA ARG A 275 4.19 10.87 -3.45
C ARG A 275 3.45 9.57 -3.75
N PHE A 276 2.50 9.63 -4.67
CA PHE A 276 1.75 8.47 -5.14
C PHE A 276 2.61 7.21 -5.21
N GLY A 277 2.12 6.13 -4.58
CA GLY A 277 2.76 4.82 -4.57
C GLY A 277 4.08 4.74 -3.78
N ALA A 278 4.50 5.83 -3.13
CA ALA A 278 5.79 5.91 -2.42
C ALA A 278 7.01 5.56 -3.31
N PHE A 279 6.92 5.77 -4.61
CA PHE A 279 7.79 5.20 -5.64
C PHE A 279 9.28 5.58 -5.55
N LYS A 280 9.62 6.63 -4.84
CA LYS A 280 11.01 7.11 -4.71
C LYS A 280 11.76 6.48 -3.53
N LEU A 281 11.03 5.82 -2.63
CA LEU A 281 11.65 5.18 -1.47
C LEU A 281 12.42 3.93 -1.90
N SER A 282 13.57 3.71 -1.29
CA SER A 282 14.42 2.52 -1.52
C SER A 282 13.78 1.23 -1.01
N GLY A 283 14.25 0.10 -1.51
CA GLY A 283 13.87 -1.25 -1.07
C GLY A 283 14.96 -1.91 -0.23
N ALA A 284 14.58 -2.86 0.63
CA ALA A 284 15.56 -3.72 1.31
C ALA A 284 16.42 -4.51 0.31
N ILE A 285 15.82 -4.92 -0.82
CA ILE A 285 16.53 -5.33 -2.03
C ILE A 285 16.30 -4.25 -3.07
N GLU A 286 17.39 -3.59 -3.50
CA GLU A 286 17.37 -2.48 -4.45
C GLU A 286 18.13 -2.86 -5.72
N LEU A 287 17.46 -2.85 -6.87
CA LEU A 287 18.06 -3.22 -8.15
C LEU A 287 17.94 -2.09 -9.15
N GLY A 288 18.97 -1.89 -9.96
CA GLY A 288 18.94 -1.10 -11.18
C GLY A 288 18.22 -1.87 -12.29
N GLU A 289 18.90 -2.12 -13.41
CA GLU A 289 18.42 -3.06 -14.44
C GLU A 289 18.65 -4.50 -13.99
N ALA A 290 17.66 -5.38 -14.21
CA ALA A 290 17.72 -6.74 -13.74
C ALA A 290 17.19 -7.73 -14.78
N SER A 291 17.93 -8.82 -15.04
CA SER A 291 17.48 -9.91 -15.92
C SER A 291 17.79 -11.28 -15.32
N ASN A 292 16.90 -12.26 -15.53
CA ASN A 292 17.03 -13.61 -14.98
C ASN A 292 17.28 -13.60 -13.46
N VAL A 293 16.46 -12.85 -12.71
CA VAL A 293 16.61 -12.71 -11.26
C VAL A 293 15.57 -13.58 -10.57
N LYS A 294 15.99 -14.33 -9.56
CA LYS A 294 15.11 -15.11 -8.69
C LYS A 294 15.27 -14.64 -7.24
N LEU A 295 14.15 -14.29 -6.63
CA LEU A 295 14.04 -13.93 -5.22
C LEU A 295 12.98 -14.83 -4.59
N HIS A 296 13.37 -15.75 -3.73
CA HIS A 296 12.41 -16.69 -3.18
C HIS A 296 12.73 -17.13 -1.75
N ASP A 297 11.70 -17.64 -1.06
CA ASP A 297 11.80 -18.09 0.33
C ASP A 297 12.40 -17.00 1.25
N LEU A 298 12.03 -15.74 1.00
CA LEU A 298 12.49 -14.59 1.79
C LEU A 298 11.42 -14.19 2.82
N ASP A 299 11.88 -13.85 4.00
CA ASP A 299 11.09 -13.15 5.01
C ASP A 299 11.57 -11.70 5.09
N ILE A 300 10.79 -10.75 4.53
CA ILE A 300 11.14 -9.32 4.53
C ILE A 300 10.21 -8.61 5.50
N THR A 301 10.77 -8.15 6.60
CA THR A 301 9.98 -7.57 7.69
C THR A 301 10.67 -6.39 8.33
N ALA A 302 9.92 -5.54 9.01
CA ALA A 302 10.46 -4.41 9.76
C ALA A 302 11.45 -3.52 8.97
N VAL A 303 11.20 -3.32 7.67
CA VAL A 303 11.94 -2.38 6.82
C VAL A 303 11.15 -1.09 6.64
N GLY A 304 11.81 0.06 6.68
CA GLY A 304 11.15 1.36 6.59
C GLY A 304 10.69 1.73 5.19
N GLY A 305 11.30 1.15 4.15
CA GLY A 305 10.99 1.37 2.74
C GLY A 305 10.16 0.24 2.10
N HIS A 306 10.44 -0.01 0.81
CA HIS A 306 9.90 -1.17 0.09
C HIS A 306 10.62 -2.47 0.50
N GLY A 307 9.93 -3.59 0.33
CA GLY A 307 10.60 -4.89 0.44
C GLY A 307 11.60 -5.10 -0.69
N ILE A 308 11.11 -5.04 -1.93
CA ILE A 308 11.89 -5.23 -3.16
C ILE A 308 11.61 -4.05 -4.10
N ARG A 309 12.65 -3.42 -4.63
CA ARG A 309 12.53 -2.36 -5.63
C ARG A 309 13.47 -2.57 -6.80
N ALA A 310 12.96 -2.36 -8.01
CA ALA A 310 13.78 -2.25 -9.21
C ALA A 310 13.49 -0.93 -9.93
N THR A 311 14.54 -0.17 -10.25
CA THR A 311 14.44 1.18 -10.83
C THR A 311 14.66 1.22 -12.34
N GLY A 312 15.36 0.23 -12.87
CA GLY A 312 15.64 0.05 -14.29
C GLY A 312 14.77 -1.01 -14.96
N LYS A 313 15.14 -1.42 -16.16
CA LYS A 313 14.45 -2.49 -16.90
C LYS A 313 14.53 -3.81 -16.14
N VAL A 314 13.40 -4.51 -16.11
CA VAL A 314 13.31 -5.83 -15.49
C VAL A 314 12.88 -6.83 -16.54
N ASN A 315 13.62 -7.92 -16.69
CA ASN A 315 13.35 -8.99 -17.62
C ASN A 315 13.50 -10.35 -16.95
N ASN A 316 12.47 -11.20 -16.99
CA ASN A 316 12.45 -12.51 -16.36
C ASN A 316 12.84 -12.49 -14.86
N MET A 317 12.21 -11.60 -14.10
CA MET A 317 12.33 -11.56 -12.64
C MET A 317 11.24 -12.45 -12.04
N GLN A 318 11.62 -13.35 -11.16
CA GLN A 318 10.73 -14.25 -10.44
C GLN A 318 10.81 -13.97 -8.95
N VAL A 319 9.67 -13.59 -8.35
CA VAL A 319 9.52 -13.43 -6.90
C VAL A 319 8.54 -14.48 -6.42
N SER A 320 8.95 -15.38 -5.54
CA SER A 320 8.08 -16.49 -5.13
C SER A 320 8.30 -16.97 -3.71
N TYR A 321 7.23 -17.47 -3.08
CA TYR A 321 7.26 -18.01 -1.72
C TYR A 321 7.85 -17.05 -0.68
N CYS A 322 7.68 -15.75 -0.89
CA CYS A 322 8.16 -14.72 0.03
C CYS A 322 7.05 -14.33 1.01
N HIS A 323 7.44 -14.10 2.25
CA HIS A 323 6.62 -13.45 3.27
C HIS A 323 7.11 -12.02 3.43
N ILE A 324 6.31 -11.03 3.01
CA ILE A 324 6.69 -9.61 3.06
C ILE A 324 5.66 -8.86 3.89
N HIS A 325 6.08 -8.41 5.07
CA HIS A 325 5.11 -7.91 6.03
C HIS A 325 5.69 -6.88 7.01
N GLY A 326 4.79 -6.10 7.65
CA GLY A 326 5.20 -5.18 8.70
C GLY A 326 6.18 -4.12 8.20
N ILE A 327 5.97 -3.56 7.00
CA ILE A 327 6.92 -2.67 6.32
C ILE A 327 6.35 -1.27 6.07
N GLY A 328 7.24 -0.29 5.98
CA GLY A 328 6.89 1.12 5.86
C GLY A 328 6.23 1.48 4.52
N ALA A 329 6.69 0.90 3.42
CA ALA A 329 6.13 1.12 2.07
C ALA A 329 5.55 -0.16 1.46
N GLY A 330 5.68 -0.40 0.16
CA GLY A 330 5.09 -1.53 -0.55
C GLY A 330 6.00 -2.76 -0.61
N ALA A 331 5.43 -3.93 -0.89
CA ALA A 331 6.22 -5.17 -0.94
C ALA A 331 7.10 -5.26 -2.19
N LEU A 332 6.54 -5.03 -3.37
CA LEU A 332 7.27 -5.02 -4.64
C LEU A 332 7.01 -3.73 -5.40
N ARG A 333 8.08 -3.08 -5.83
CA ARG A 333 8.02 -1.92 -6.70
C ARG A 333 8.93 -2.06 -7.91
N THR A 334 8.37 -2.07 -9.13
CA THR A 334 9.11 -1.96 -10.39
C THR A 334 8.51 -0.86 -11.25
N ASN A 335 9.35 -0.12 -11.96
CA ASN A 335 8.92 1.04 -12.76
C ASN A 335 8.78 0.75 -14.25
N VAL A 336 9.37 -0.33 -14.73
CA VAL A 336 9.70 -0.46 -16.14
C VAL A 336 8.93 -1.61 -16.76
N ARG A 337 8.37 -1.33 -17.94
CA ARG A 337 7.72 -2.33 -18.77
C ARG A 337 8.76 -3.31 -19.29
N ASN A 338 8.43 -4.56 -19.19
CA ASN A 338 9.23 -5.66 -19.72
C ASN A 338 8.73 -6.01 -21.12
N GLU A 339 9.61 -5.96 -22.10
CA GLU A 339 9.25 -6.17 -23.50
C GLU A 339 9.54 -7.59 -24.00
N GLU A 340 10.44 -8.36 -23.35
CA GLU A 340 10.92 -9.65 -23.86
C GLU A 340 10.32 -10.86 -23.13
N VAL A 341 10.63 -11.02 -21.86
CA VAL A 341 10.12 -12.13 -21.05
C VAL A 341 9.40 -11.58 -19.82
N LYS A 342 8.14 -12.00 -19.63
CA LYS A 342 7.33 -11.55 -18.51
C LYS A 342 7.95 -11.98 -17.18
N SER A 343 7.98 -11.05 -16.26
CA SER A 343 8.31 -11.31 -14.87
C SER A 343 7.10 -11.83 -14.11
N GLU A 344 7.31 -12.43 -12.96
CA GLU A 344 6.22 -13.01 -12.17
C GLU A 344 6.42 -12.79 -10.66
N ILE A 345 5.30 -12.55 -9.97
CA ILE A 345 5.23 -12.68 -8.52
C ILE A 345 4.15 -13.70 -8.18
N THR A 346 4.54 -14.74 -7.46
CA THR A 346 3.65 -15.89 -7.18
C THR A 346 3.89 -16.50 -5.80
N ASP A 347 2.82 -17.05 -5.23
CA ASP A 347 2.86 -17.79 -3.96
C ASP A 347 3.45 -16.97 -2.79
N CYS A 348 3.27 -15.65 -2.82
CA CYS A 348 3.73 -14.75 -1.77
C CYS A 348 2.60 -14.42 -0.80
N HIS A 349 2.94 -14.27 0.49
CA HIS A 349 2.07 -13.72 1.52
C HIS A 349 2.53 -12.30 1.85
N ILE A 350 1.67 -11.31 1.58
CA ILE A 350 1.99 -9.88 1.67
C ILE A 350 0.96 -9.20 2.55
N HIS A 351 1.40 -8.60 3.67
CA HIS A 351 0.45 -7.94 4.56
C HIS A 351 1.09 -6.86 5.43
N HIS A 352 0.26 -5.98 6.01
CA HIS A 352 0.69 -4.87 6.86
C HIS A 352 1.75 -4.03 6.13
N VAL A 353 1.43 -3.57 4.92
CA VAL A 353 2.27 -2.70 4.09
C VAL A 353 1.71 -1.28 4.08
N GLY A 354 2.58 -0.29 3.83
CA GLY A 354 2.21 1.11 3.87
C GLY A 354 2.07 1.65 5.31
N LEU A 355 2.79 1.08 6.28
CA LEU A 355 2.66 1.45 7.69
C LEU A 355 3.08 2.90 7.97
N TYR A 356 4.06 3.41 7.21
CA TYR A 356 4.58 4.76 7.34
C TYR A 356 4.15 5.68 6.20
N TYR A 357 3.89 5.10 5.03
CA TYR A 357 3.58 5.82 3.80
C TYR A 357 2.26 5.31 3.24
N PRO A 358 1.13 5.94 3.63
CA PRO A 358 -0.21 5.47 3.26
C PRO A 358 -0.45 5.27 1.77
N SER A 359 0.22 6.03 0.89
CA SER A 359 0.10 5.87 -0.56
C SER A 359 0.85 4.67 -1.14
N ALA A 360 1.63 3.94 -0.33
CA ALA A 360 2.33 2.76 -0.79
C ALA A 360 1.35 1.64 -1.22
N ILE A 361 1.73 0.93 -2.26
CA ILE A 361 0.93 -0.12 -2.90
C ILE A 361 1.58 -1.47 -2.58
N GLY A 362 0.76 -2.48 -2.28
CA GLY A 362 1.28 -3.82 -1.96
C GLY A 362 2.20 -4.35 -3.05
N ILE A 363 1.69 -4.54 -4.26
CA ILE A 363 2.46 -4.91 -5.45
C ILE A 363 2.24 -3.85 -6.52
N SER A 364 3.28 -3.11 -6.87
CA SER A 364 3.26 -2.14 -7.96
C SER A 364 4.31 -2.50 -9.01
N ALA A 365 3.88 -3.02 -10.16
CA ALA A 365 4.79 -3.58 -11.14
C ALA A 365 4.35 -3.30 -12.59
N GLY A 366 5.31 -3.34 -13.51
CA GLY A 366 5.07 -3.28 -14.95
C GLY A 366 5.30 -4.62 -15.63
N ASP A 367 4.33 -5.09 -16.42
CA ASP A 367 4.39 -6.34 -17.20
C ASP A 367 4.66 -7.62 -16.38
N PHE A 368 4.09 -7.71 -15.19
CA PHE A 368 4.21 -8.87 -14.32
C PHE A 368 2.98 -9.77 -14.38
N HIS A 369 3.16 -11.06 -14.44
CA HIS A 369 2.16 -12.02 -14.01
C HIS A 369 2.05 -11.98 -12.48
N VAL A 370 0.82 -11.89 -11.97
CA VAL A 370 0.54 -11.85 -10.53
C VAL A 370 -0.38 -13.02 -10.19
N ARG A 371 0.16 -14.06 -9.56
CA ARG A 371 -0.55 -15.32 -9.38
C ARG A 371 -0.43 -15.88 -7.97
N HIS A 372 -1.51 -16.49 -7.49
CA HIS A 372 -1.48 -17.25 -6.24
C HIS A 372 -0.92 -16.47 -5.02
N ASN A 373 -1.10 -15.15 -4.97
CA ASN A 373 -0.66 -14.38 -3.82
C ASN A 373 -1.82 -14.16 -2.83
N GLU A 374 -1.48 -14.04 -1.56
CA GLU A 374 -2.37 -13.50 -0.54
C GLU A 374 -1.90 -12.09 -0.17
N VAL A 375 -2.78 -11.08 -0.36
CA VAL A 375 -2.43 -9.67 -0.11
C VAL A 375 -3.51 -9.04 0.76
N HIS A 376 -3.14 -8.56 1.95
CA HIS A 376 -4.10 -7.96 2.86
C HIS A 376 -3.48 -6.91 3.80
N ASP A 377 -4.32 -6.20 4.54
CA ASP A 377 -3.92 -5.14 5.47
C ASP A 377 -3.03 -4.08 4.78
N THR A 378 -3.52 -3.52 3.68
CA THR A 378 -2.83 -2.46 2.94
C THR A 378 -3.49 -1.09 3.18
N SER A 379 -2.68 -0.05 3.34
CA SER A 379 -3.15 1.32 3.51
C SER A 379 -3.87 1.88 2.27
N TYR A 380 -3.44 1.46 1.10
CA TYR A 380 -3.98 1.82 -0.22
C TYR A 380 -4.21 0.57 -1.07
N SER A 381 -4.01 0.63 -2.39
CA SER A 381 -4.25 -0.49 -3.30
C SER A 381 -3.36 -1.70 -2.98
N ALA A 382 -3.93 -2.90 -3.07
CA ALA A 382 -3.14 -4.12 -2.94
C ALA A 382 -2.28 -4.37 -4.18
N LEU A 383 -2.88 -4.25 -5.37
CA LEU A 383 -2.20 -4.40 -6.65
C LEU A 383 -2.34 -3.12 -7.48
N CYS A 384 -1.26 -2.71 -8.16
CA CYS A 384 -1.29 -1.73 -9.24
C CYS A 384 -0.34 -2.17 -10.35
N ILE A 385 -0.90 -2.81 -11.37
CA ILE A 385 -0.12 -3.42 -12.45
C ILE A 385 -0.32 -2.62 -13.73
N SER A 386 0.77 -2.31 -14.42
CA SER A 386 0.79 -1.60 -15.69
C SER A 386 1.40 -2.47 -16.80
N GLY A 387 1.26 -2.05 -18.06
CA GLY A 387 1.84 -2.75 -19.21
C GLY A 387 0.83 -3.58 -20.01
N SER A 388 1.26 -4.69 -20.63
CA SER A 388 0.41 -5.47 -21.54
C SER A 388 0.73 -6.96 -21.50
N ASP A 389 -0.23 -7.78 -21.97
CA ASP A 389 -0.03 -9.21 -22.20
C ASP A 389 0.38 -9.98 -20.93
N PHE A 390 -0.24 -9.66 -19.78
CA PHE A 390 0.00 -10.35 -18.51
C PHE A 390 -1.29 -10.94 -17.92
N VAL A 391 -1.16 -11.69 -16.85
CA VAL A 391 -2.29 -12.36 -16.17
C VAL A 391 -2.28 -12.01 -14.69
N ILE A 392 -3.46 -11.71 -14.14
CA ILE A 392 -3.72 -11.57 -12.70
C ILE A 392 -4.68 -12.69 -12.32
N GLU A 393 -4.20 -13.74 -11.65
CA GLU A 393 -5.04 -14.89 -11.37
C GLU A 393 -4.80 -15.54 -10.01
N LYS A 394 -5.88 -16.09 -9.44
CA LYS A 394 -5.85 -16.88 -8.21
C LYS A 394 -5.26 -16.15 -7.00
N ASN A 395 -5.38 -14.83 -6.97
CA ASN A 395 -4.97 -14.04 -5.81
C ASN A 395 -6.13 -13.93 -4.81
N HIS A 396 -5.80 -13.97 -3.53
CA HIS A 396 -6.70 -13.71 -2.41
C HIS A 396 -6.40 -12.32 -1.84
N ILE A 397 -7.34 -11.39 -1.97
CA ILE A 397 -7.12 -9.98 -1.59
C ILE A 397 -8.25 -9.54 -0.66
N TYR A 398 -7.90 -9.02 0.51
CA TYR A 398 -8.89 -8.52 1.46
C TYR A 398 -8.30 -7.47 2.40
N ASN A 399 -9.17 -6.76 3.11
CA ASN A 399 -8.78 -5.74 4.08
C ASN A 399 -7.77 -4.74 3.51
N THR A 400 -8.06 -4.23 2.32
CA THR A 400 -7.24 -3.25 1.60
C THR A 400 -7.92 -1.89 1.59
N MET A 401 -7.25 -0.85 1.09
CA MET A 401 -7.79 0.51 1.05
C MET A 401 -8.15 1.04 2.46
N LEU A 402 -7.32 0.73 3.47
CA LEU A 402 -7.65 1.05 4.86
C LEU A 402 -7.60 2.55 5.18
N ILE A 403 -6.82 3.34 4.43
CA ILE A 403 -6.57 4.75 4.68
C ILE A 403 -7.02 5.62 3.50
N LEU A 404 -6.45 5.42 2.31
CA LEU A 404 -6.69 6.27 1.15
C LEU A 404 -7.93 5.85 0.35
N ASN A 405 -8.27 6.68 -0.63
CA ASN A 405 -9.37 6.50 -1.56
C ASN A 405 -8.87 6.50 -3.01
N ASP A 406 -9.80 6.32 -3.95
CA ASP A 406 -9.53 6.35 -5.37
C ASP A 406 -8.45 5.33 -5.75
N GLY A 407 -8.73 4.08 -5.38
CA GLY A 407 -7.89 2.92 -5.57
C GLY A 407 -8.67 1.63 -5.35
N ALA A 408 -7.99 0.50 -5.41
CA ALA A 408 -8.66 -0.79 -5.45
C ALA A 408 -7.86 -1.94 -4.82
N ALA A 409 -8.55 -3.07 -4.60
CA ALA A 409 -7.86 -4.34 -4.39
C ALA A 409 -6.99 -4.69 -5.60
N SER A 410 -7.50 -4.54 -6.83
CA SER A 410 -6.71 -4.62 -8.06
C SER A 410 -6.98 -3.39 -8.93
N HIS A 411 -5.96 -2.55 -9.07
CA HIS A 411 -5.96 -1.31 -9.83
C HIS A 411 -5.03 -1.46 -11.04
N SER A 412 -5.43 -0.94 -12.18
CA SER A 412 -4.59 -0.95 -13.39
C SER A 412 -4.87 0.27 -14.25
N GLY A 413 -3.82 0.91 -14.73
CA GLY A 413 -3.90 2.03 -15.67
C GLY A 413 -2.92 1.87 -16.83
N ASN A 414 -3.29 2.34 -18.02
CA ASN A 414 -2.51 2.27 -19.24
C ASN A 414 -2.04 0.84 -19.55
N THR A 415 -2.99 -0.09 -19.64
CA THR A 415 -2.77 -1.53 -19.85
C THR A 415 -3.60 -2.08 -21.01
N HIS A 416 -3.07 -3.11 -21.67
CA HIS A 416 -3.72 -3.71 -22.83
C HIS A 416 -3.61 -5.24 -22.84
N ARG A 417 -4.65 -5.94 -23.34
CA ARG A 417 -4.65 -7.39 -23.55
C ARG A 417 -4.28 -8.18 -22.30
N VAL A 418 -5.05 -7.93 -21.23
CA VAL A 418 -4.81 -8.55 -19.91
C VAL A 418 -5.97 -9.50 -19.59
N THR A 419 -5.61 -10.62 -18.98
CA THR A 419 -6.59 -11.54 -18.39
C THR A 419 -6.54 -11.46 -16.87
N MET A 420 -7.69 -11.14 -16.26
CA MET A 420 -7.89 -11.20 -14.81
C MET A 420 -8.92 -12.29 -14.50
N ARG A 421 -8.49 -13.34 -13.81
CA ARG A 421 -9.38 -14.47 -13.57
C ARG A 421 -9.15 -15.19 -12.25
N ASN A 422 -10.22 -15.79 -11.76
CA ASN A 422 -10.19 -16.66 -10.57
C ASN A 422 -9.61 -15.98 -9.32
N ASN A 423 -9.75 -14.66 -9.18
CA ASN A 423 -9.34 -13.95 -7.98
C ASN A 423 -10.51 -13.87 -6.98
N LEU A 424 -10.18 -13.89 -5.69
CA LEU A 424 -11.10 -13.66 -4.59
C LEU A 424 -10.77 -12.33 -3.92
N VAL A 425 -11.71 -11.39 -3.96
CA VAL A 425 -11.65 -10.11 -3.23
C VAL A 425 -12.74 -10.09 -2.17
N TYR A 426 -12.42 -9.60 -0.97
CA TYR A 426 -13.36 -9.56 0.14
C TYR A 426 -13.31 -8.24 0.92
N GLY A 427 -14.50 -7.70 1.28
CA GLY A 427 -14.65 -6.71 2.34
C GLY A 427 -14.24 -5.28 1.99
N ILE A 428 -14.34 -4.88 0.73
CA ILE A 428 -14.01 -3.50 0.30
C ILE A 428 -15.25 -2.62 0.45
N GLN A 429 -15.30 -1.81 1.51
CA GLN A 429 -16.45 -0.97 1.85
C GLN A 429 -16.09 0.51 1.91
N PRO A 430 -17.06 1.42 1.67
CA PRO A 430 -16.90 2.84 1.89
C PRO A 430 -16.50 3.14 3.34
N LYS A 431 -15.69 4.17 3.54
CA LYS A 431 -15.29 4.63 4.87
C LYS A 431 -15.21 6.16 4.88
N ASP A 432 -15.64 6.76 5.99
CA ASP A 432 -15.52 8.20 6.23
C ASP A 432 -16.14 9.10 5.11
N GLY A 433 -17.25 8.64 4.50
CA GLY A 433 -17.94 9.35 3.42
C GLY A 433 -17.32 9.18 2.03
N HIS A 434 -16.18 8.49 1.92
CA HIS A 434 -15.50 8.23 0.66
C HIS A 434 -15.96 6.91 0.04
N ARG A 435 -16.33 6.95 -1.26
CA ARG A 435 -16.92 5.82 -1.99
C ARG A 435 -15.95 5.09 -2.91
N LEU A 436 -14.85 5.75 -3.33
CA LEU A 436 -13.91 5.20 -4.32
C LEU A 436 -12.92 4.22 -3.68
N ARG A 437 -13.48 3.14 -3.11
CA ARG A 437 -12.77 1.95 -2.64
C ARG A 437 -13.33 0.76 -3.38
N ILE A 438 -12.55 0.27 -4.33
CA ILE A 438 -13.04 -0.56 -5.42
C ILE A 438 -12.42 -1.95 -5.32
N ALA A 439 -13.14 -3.00 -5.73
CA ALA A 439 -12.52 -4.32 -5.84
C ALA A 439 -11.66 -4.40 -7.11
N TYR A 440 -12.21 -4.09 -8.28
CA TYR A 440 -11.53 -4.14 -9.57
C TYR A 440 -11.66 -2.79 -10.27
N TYR A 441 -10.54 -2.06 -10.38
CA TYR A 441 -10.49 -0.72 -10.98
C TYR A 441 -9.64 -0.75 -12.25
N LEU A 442 -10.30 -0.60 -13.39
CA LEU A 442 -9.65 -0.37 -14.67
C LEU A 442 -9.69 1.12 -14.99
N ASP A 443 -8.53 1.75 -14.90
CA ASP A 443 -8.35 3.18 -14.96
C ASP A 443 -7.84 3.66 -16.33
N GLU A 444 -7.51 4.91 -16.43
CA GLU A 444 -7.18 5.65 -17.64
C GLU A 444 -6.35 4.85 -18.65
N LEU A 445 -6.77 4.84 -19.91
CA LEU A 445 -6.11 4.21 -21.04
C LEU A 445 -6.02 2.67 -20.99
N THR A 446 -6.79 2.03 -20.12
CA THR A 446 -6.87 0.56 -20.05
C THR A 446 -7.80 0.04 -21.13
N ARG A 447 -7.38 -0.99 -21.89
CA ARG A 447 -8.10 -1.55 -23.03
C ARG A 447 -7.94 -3.06 -23.17
N ASP A 448 -8.93 -3.71 -23.82
CA ASP A 448 -8.87 -5.11 -24.21
C ASP A 448 -8.63 -6.07 -23.05
N TRP A 449 -9.41 -5.94 -21.97
CA TRP A 449 -9.33 -6.85 -20.82
C TRP A 449 -10.41 -7.92 -20.89
N VAL A 450 -10.04 -9.13 -20.47
CA VAL A 450 -10.96 -10.20 -20.11
C VAL A 450 -10.93 -10.37 -18.58
N VAL A 451 -12.05 -10.09 -17.94
CA VAL A 451 -12.26 -10.22 -16.49
C VAL A 451 -13.26 -11.35 -16.27
N GLU A 452 -12.79 -12.55 -15.88
CA GLU A 452 -13.63 -13.73 -15.85
C GLU A 452 -13.45 -14.59 -14.59
N HIS A 453 -14.56 -15.22 -14.14
CA HIS A 453 -14.57 -16.13 -12.99
C HIS A 453 -13.99 -15.53 -11.70
N ASN A 454 -14.01 -14.21 -11.53
CA ASN A 454 -13.61 -13.57 -10.29
C ASN A 454 -14.79 -13.49 -9.33
N VAL A 455 -14.49 -13.48 -8.04
CA VAL A 455 -15.46 -13.33 -6.98
C VAL A 455 -15.10 -12.11 -6.11
N ALA A 456 -16.05 -11.17 -5.98
CA ALA A 456 -15.93 -10.05 -5.05
C ALA A 456 -17.10 -10.10 -4.05
N LEU A 457 -16.78 -10.36 -2.78
CA LEU A 457 -17.75 -10.49 -1.71
C LEU A 457 -17.70 -9.29 -0.77
N GLU A 458 -18.89 -8.84 -0.35
CA GLU A 458 -19.03 -7.71 0.56
C GLU A 458 -18.26 -6.47 0.07
N CYS A 459 -18.38 -6.19 -1.23
CA CYS A 459 -17.80 -5.04 -1.91
C CYS A 459 -18.91 -4.11 -2.38
N ASN A 460 -18.92 -2.89 -1.85
CA ASN A 460 -19.91 -1.87 -2.27
C ASN A 460 -19.67 -1.42 -3.71
N PHE A 461 -18.42 -1.40 -4.15
CA PHE A 461 -18.02 -0.98 -5.48
C PHE A 461 -17.17 -2.09 -6.14
N PRO A 462 -17.78 -3.14 -6.68
CA PRO A 462 -17.02 -4.29 -7.21
C PRO A 462 -16.25 -3.96 -8.47
N ASN A 463 -16.69 -3.00 -9.29
CA ASN A 463 -16.00 -2.62 -10.52
C ASN A 463 -16.15 -1.14 -10.85
N HIS A 464 -15.05 -0.54 -11.28
CA HIS A 464 -14.98 0.83 -11.81
C HIS A 464 -14.18 0.85 -13.10
N ASN A 465 -14.73 1.49 -14.14
CA ASN A 465 -14.07 1.75 -15.41
C ASN A 465 -13.98 3.27 -15.60
N HIS A 466 -12.76 3.81 -15.61
CA HIS A 466 -12.55 5.25 -15.74
C HIS A 466 -11.69 5.54 -16.96
N MET A 467 -12.23 6.29 -17.93
CA MET A 467 -11.54 6.68 -19.17
C MET A 467 -10.87 5.50 -19.90
N CYS A 468 -11.55 4.36 -19.90
CA CYS A 468 -11.08 3.09 -20.42
C CYS A 468 -12.21 2.32 -21.08
N GLY A 469 -11.98 1.13 -21.62
CA GLY A 469 -13.05 0.27 -22.18
C GLY A 469 -12.56 -0.80 -23.13
N ASP A 470 -13.48 -1.34 -23.95
CA ASP A 470 -13.31 -2.56 -24.72
C ASP A 470 -13.02 -3.76 -23.82
N HIS A 471 -13.74 -3.83 -22.67
CA HIS A 471 -13.57 -4.90 -21.68
C HIS A 471 -14.69 -5.92 -21.76
N LEU A 472 -14.35 -7.17 -21.54
CA LEU A 472 -15.30 -8.27 -21.35
C LEU A 472 -15.28 -8.73 -19.88
N TYR A 473 -16.41 -8.55 -19.20
CA TYR A 473 -16.68 -9.12 -17.88
C TYR A 473 -17.53 -10.36 -18.04
N LYS A 474 -16.96 -11.54 -17.75
CA LYS A 474 -17.61 -12.81 -18.04
C LYS A 474 -17.68 -13.70 -16.82
N GLU A 475 -18.88 -14.17 -16.48
CA GLU A 475 -19.09 -15.20 -15.46
C GLU A 475 -18.42 -14.87 -14.11
N ASN A 476 -18.46 -13.59 -13.68
CA ASN A 476 -18.00 -13.18 -12.36
C ASN A 476 -19.16 -13.21 -11.36
N ILE A 477 -18.85 -13.31 -10.07
CA ILE A 477 -19.81 -13.21 -8.97
C ILE A 477 -19.48 -11.99 -8.12
N PHE A 478 -20.41 -11.02 -8.09
CA PHE A 478 -20.31 -9.79 -7.31
C PHE A 478 -21.43 -9.75 -6.27
N VAL A 479 -21.08 -9.71 -4.99
CA VAL A 479 -22.04 -9.76 -3.88
C VAL A 479 -21.73 -8.68 -2.86
N ASN A 480 -22.77 -7.95 -2.45
CA ASN A 480 -22.74 -7.08 -1.27
C ASN A 480 -24.02 -7.30 -0.46
N SER A 481 -24.06 -8.33 0.35
CA SER A 481 -25.26 -8.76 1.07
C SER A 481 -25.78 -7.74 2.09
N LYS A 482 -24.92 -6.81 2.52
CA LYS A 482 -25.20 -5.83 3.58
C LYS A 482 -25.56 -4.44 3.07
N GLY A 483 -25.52 -4.20 1.76
CA GLY A 483 -25.75 -2.85 1.25
C GLY A 483 -25.89 -2.76 -0.25
N SER A 484 -25.91 -1.52 -0.72
CA SER A 484 -26.02 -1.20 -2.14
C SER A 484 -24.73 -1.48 -2.91
N MET A 485 -24.86 -1.64 -4.20
CA MET A 485 -23.76 -1.92 -5.12
C MET A 485 -23.71 -0.86 -6.22
N PHE A 486 -22.52 -0.42 -6.57
CA PHE A 486 -22.29 0.56 -7.63
C PHE A 486 -21.37 0.01 -8.71
N PHE A 487 -21.66 0.36 -9.95
CA PHE A 487 -20.81 0.14 -11.11
C PHE A 487 -20.66 1.44 -11.86
N ASP A 488 -19.46 1.77 -12.24
CA ASP A 488 -19.20 3.01 -12.96
C ASP A 488 -18.47 2.75 -14.28
N MET A 489 -18.86 3.52 -15.28
CA MET A 489 -18.10 3.72 -16.49
C MET A 489 -18.12 5.20 -16.83
N LEU A 490 -17.03 5.88 -16.53
CA LEU A 490 -16.94 7.33 -16.58
C LEU A 490 -15.99 7.82 -17.67
N ASN A 491 -16.39 8.89 -18.35
CA ASN A 491 -15.57 9.63 -19.33
C ASN A 491 -14.97 8.77 -20.44
N THR A 492 -15.77 7.84 -20.99
CA THR A 492 -15.31 6.91 -22.01
C THR A 492 -16.18 6.92 -23.27
N LYS A 493 -15.52 6.60 -24.40
CA LYS A 493 -16.19 6.35 -25.68
C LYS A 493 -16.22 4.87 -26.05
N TRP A 494 -15.66 4.03 -25.20
CA TRP A 494 -15.52 2.59 -25.44
C TRP A 494 -16.52 1.82 -24.60
N MET A 495 -16.88 0.64 -25.05
CA MET A 495 -17.92 -0.17 -24.46
C MET A 495 -17.34 -1.24 -23.54
N CYS A 496 -18.04 -1.57 -22.45
CA CYS A 496 -17.79 -2.75 -21.63
C CYS A 496 -18.96 -3.71 -21.75
N ASN A 497 -18.65 -4.99 -21.92
CA ASN A 497 -19.66 -6.05 -22.08
C ASN A 497 -19.68 -6.93 -20.82
N TYR A 498 -20.87 -7.06 -20.22
CA TYR A 498 -21.09 -7.92 -19.05
C TYR A 498 -21.93 -9.12 -19.48
N VAL A 499 -21.33 -10.33 -19.44
CA VAL A 499 -21.94 -11.57 -19.94
C VAL A 499 -21.92 -12.65 -18.88
N GLY A 500 -23.08 -13.17 -18.50
CA GLY A 500 -23.21 -14.32 -17.59
C GLY A 500 -22.84 -14.05 -16.14
N ASN A 501 -22.67 -12.79 -15.73
CA ASN A 501 -22.27 -12.46 -14.36
C ASN A 501 -23.44 -12.57 -13.38
N VAL A 502 -23.09 -12.66 -12.09
CA VAL A 502 -24.02 -12.58 -10.96
C VAL A 502 -23.79 -11.28 -10.20
N PHE A 503 -24.86 -10.53 -9.98
CA PHE A 503 -24.89 -9.31 -9.19
C PHE A 503 -25.93 -9.43 -8.09
N SER A 504 -25.52 -9.41 -6.83
CA SER A 504 -26.46 -9.53 -5.70
C SER A 504 -26.15 -8.49 -4.62
N ALA A 505 -27.10 -7.58 -4.41
CA ALA A 505 -27.03 -6.53 -3.41
C ALA A 505 -28.16 -6.65 -2.39
N GLY A 506 -27.87 -6.51 -1.11
CA GLY A 506 -28.86 -6.37 -0.03
C GLY A 506 -29.54 -5.00 -0.02
N GLY A 507 -29.04 -4.06 -0.81
CA GLY A 507 -29.64 -2.75 -1.15
C GLY A 507 -29.87 -2.61 -2.64
N ASP A 508 -29.76 -1.39 -3.14
CA ASP A 508 -29.95 -1.07 -4.56
C ASP A 508 -28.71 -1.39 -5.38
N ILE A 509 -28.92 -1.67 -6.68
CA ILE A 509 -27.87 -1.69 -7.68
C ILE A 509 -27.99 -0.44 -8.53
N THR A 510 -26.90 0.35 -8.57
CA THR A 510 -26.81 1.55 -9.39
C THR A 510 -25.67 1.43 -10.39
N VAL A 511 -25.96 1.59 -11.66
CA VAL A 511 -24.98 1.69 -12.74
C VAL A 511 -24.86 3.15 -13.15
N ARG A 512 -23.67 3.73 -13.05
CA ARG A 512 -23.40 5.08 -13.54
C ARG A 512 -22.60 4.98 -14.82
N MET A 513 -23.13 5.46 -15.92
CA MET A 513 -22.46 5.41 -17.22
C MET A 513 -22.96 6.49 -18.16
N GLU A 514 -22.16 6.83 -19.16
CA GLU A 514 -22.67 7.53 -20.34
C GLU A 514 -23.62 6.61 -21.12
N GLU A 515 -24.48 7.20 -21.92
CA GLU A 515 -25.50 6.43 -22.67
C GLU A 515 -24.80 5.37 -23.55
N ASP A 516 -25.25 4.12 -23.47
CA ASP A 516 -24.78 2.97 -24.24
C ASP A 516 -23.30 2.55 -24.01
N ALA A 517 -22.69 2.90 -22.89
CA ALA A 517 -21.30 2.53 -22.58
C ALA A 517 -21.13 1.11 -22.01
N MET A 518 -22.20 0.47 -21.56
CA MET A 518 -22.21 -0.91 -21.06
C MET A 518 -23.33 -1.73 -21.69
N THR A 519 -23.06 -3.02 -21.94
CA THR A 519 -24.10 -4.00 -22.32
C THR A 519 -24.19 -5.11 -21.27
N PHE A 520 -25.40 -5.67 -21.12
CA PHE A 520 -25.67 -6.74 -20.14
C PHE A 520 -26.41 -7.87 -20.85
N GLU A 521 -25.80 -9.07 -20.84
CA GLU A 521 -26.36 -10.26 -21.52
C GLU A 521 -26.20 -11.50 -20.65
N ASN A 522 -27.27 -12.30 -20.50
CA ASN A 522 -27.30 -13.53 -19.70
C ASN A 522 -26.87 -13.37 -18.24
N ASN A 523 -26.99 -12.15 -17.66
CA ASN A 523 -26.60 -11.91 -16.27
C ASN A 523 -27.76 -12.23 -15.31
N ARG A 524 -27.41 -12.45 -14.05
CA ARG A 524 -28.36 -12.70 -12.95
C ARG A 524 -28.27 -11.57 -11.94
N PHE A 525 -29.41 -10.99 -11.57
CA PHE A 525 -29.47 -9.81 -10.72
C PHE A 525 -30.36 -10.01 -9.51
N HIS A 526 -29.91 -9.53 -8.35
CA HIS A 526 -30.73 -9.29 -7.17
C HIS A 526 -30.46 -7.90 -6.63
N SER A 527 -31.50 -7.08 -6.43
CA SER A 527 -31.46 -5.82 -5.68
C SER A 527 -32.66 -5.77 -4.72
N ALA A 528 -32.58 -4.96 -3.67
CA ALA A 528 -33.60 -4.90 -2.63
C ALA A 528 -35.02 -4.58 -3.16
N ASP A 529 -35.13 -3.74 -4.18
CA ASP A 529 -36.40 -3.34 -4.81
C ASP A 529 -36.68 -4.05 -6.16
N GLY A 530 -35.80 -4.97 -6.57
CA GLY A 530 -35.93 -5.72 -7.83
C GLY A 530 -35.61 -4.90 -9.07
N VAL A 531 -35.10 -3.68 -8.96
CA VAL A 531 -34.75 -2.81 -10.08
C VAL A 531 -33.29 -2.42 -10.10
N ILE A 532 -32.79 -2.09 -11.29
CA ILE A 532 -31.43 -1.59 -11.49
C ILE A 532 -31.52 -0.18 -12.04
N ARG A 533 -30.88 0.76 -11.33
CA ARG A 533 -30.91 2.18 -11.70
C ARG A 533 -29.76 2.50 -12.63
N HIS A 534 -30.04 3.28 -13.66
CA HIS A 534 -29.04 3.87 -14.51
C HIS A 534 -28.96 5.38 -14.22
N SER A 535 -27.88 5.81 -13.57
CA SER A 535 -27.54 7.22 -13.46
C SER A 535 -26.79 7.64 -14.71
N ILE A 536 -27.43 8.45 -15.54
CA ILE A 536 -26.88 8.92 -16.82
C ILE A 536 -25.81 9.96 -16.53
N MET A 537 -24.61 9.67 -16.99
CA MET A 537 -23.44 10.55 -16.82
C MET A 537 -23.19 11.40 -18.05
N LYS A 538 -22.70 12.62 -17.85
CA LYS A 538 -22.13 13.48 -18.89
C LYS A 538 -21.05 14.36 -18.32
N ASN A 539 -19.84 14.28 -18.85
CA ASN A 539 -18.69 15.05 -18.36
C ASN A 539 -18.42 14.87 -16.85
N GLY A 540 -18.64 13.66 -16.30
CA GLY A 540 -18.46 13.36 -14.88
C GLY A 540 -19.59 13.80 -13.95
N GLU A 541 -20.70 14.35 -14.47
CA GLU A 541 -21.85 14.76 -13.69
C GLU A 541 -23.08 13.87 -14.00
N ILE A 542 -23.91 13.58 -12.98
CA ILE A 542 -25.19 12.91 -13.16
C ILE A 542 -26.19 13.93 -13.71
N ILE A 543 -26.69 13.66 -14.92
CA ILE A 543 -27.67 14.54 -15.60
C ILE A 543 -29.09 13.99 -15.59
N GLY A 544 -29.29 12.75 -15.14
CA GLY A 544 -30.59 12.10 -15.06
C GLY A 544 -30.49 10.67 -14.55
N GLU A 545 -31.64 10.10 -14.27
CA GLU A 545 -31.78 8.69 -13.86
C GLU A 545 -32.91 8.02 -14.63
N LYS A 546 -32.72 6.76 -15.00
CA LYS A 546 -33.74 5.87 -15.59
C LYS A 546 -33.53 4.45 -15.08
N LEU A 547 -34.41 3.54 -15.42
CA LEU A 547 -34.15 2.11 -15.25
C LEU A 547 -33.17 1.66 -16.32
N LEU A 548 -32.26 0.76 -15.94
CA LEU A 548 -31.32 0.18 -16.88
C LEU A 548 -32.12 -0.73 -17.85
N GLU A 549 -32.02 -0.45 -19.14
CA GLU A 549 -32.51 -1.33 -20.16
C GLU A 549 -31.57 -2.54 -20.28
N MET A 550 -32.12 -3.73 -20.07
CA MET A 550 -31.38 -4.99 -20.16
C MET A 550 -31.94 -5.83 -21.29
N SER A 551 -31.10 -6.67 -21.88
CA SER A 551 -31.58 -7.66 -22.85
C SER A 551 -32.54 -8.67 -22.19
N ASP A 552 -33.45 -9.28 -22.98
CA ASP A 552 -34.40 -10.28 -22.48
C ASP A 552 -33.73 -11.53 -21.90
N SER A 553 -32.42 -11.71 -22.12
CA SER A 553 -31.65 -12.84 -21.59
C SER A 553 -31.25 -12.68 -20.13
N ASN A 554 -31.38 -11.46 -19.54
CA ASN A 554 -31.05 -11.24 -18.14
C ASN A 554 -32.18 -11.71 -17.21
N HIS A 555 -31.80 -12.23 -16.03
CA HIS A 555 -32.73 -12.85 -15.10
C HIS A 555 -32.63 -12.23 -13.69
N HIS A 556 -33.80 -12.03 -13.06
CA HIS A 556 -33.86 -11.76 -11.64
C HIS A 556 -33.72 -13.07 -10.84
N ILE A 557 -32.94 -13.02 -9.74
CA ILE A 557 -32.73 -14.15 -8.83
C ILE A 557 -33.02 -13.73 -7.38
N GLU A 558 -33.12 -14.72 -6.50
CA GLU A 558 -33.13 -14.46 -5.05
C GLU A 558 -31.78 -13.93 -4.58
N ALA A 559 -31.77 -13.30 -3.39
CA ALA A 559 -30.54 -12.84 -2.75
C ALA A 559 -29.57 -14.00 -2.54
N VAL A 560 -28.30 -13.76 -2.89
CA VAL A 560 -27.23 -14.71 -2.56
C VAL A 560 -26.22 -14.06 -1.62
N SER A 561 -25.71 -14.86 -0.69
CA SER A 561 -24.61 -14.48 0.18
C SER A 561 -23.66 -15.66 0.35
N PHE A 562 -22.39 -15.36 0.55
CA PHE A 562 -21.36 -16.39 0.71
C PHE A 562 -20.42 -16.00 1.84
N GLU A 563 -19.96 -17.00 2.58
CA GLU A 563 -18.83 -16.82 3.48
C GLU A 563 -17.50 -16.90 2.68
N ARG A 564 -16.53 -16.07 3.03
CA ARG A 564 -15.22 -16.03 2.35
C ARG A 564 -14.54 -17.41 2.30
N GLU A 565 -14.71 -18.18 3.36
CA GLU A 565 -14.11 -19.50 3.57
C GLU A 565 -14.71 -20.60 2.68
N THR A 566 -15.87 -20.37 2.07
CA THR A 566 -16.54 -21.33 1.19
C THR A 566 -15.65 -21.77 0.03
N ARG A 567 -14.95 -20.83 -0.62
CA ARG A 567 -14.03 -21.04 -1.75
C ARG A 567 -14.65 -21.73 -2.99
N VAL A 568 -15.90 -22.19 -2.91
CA VAL A 568 -16.69 -22.70 -4.04
C VAL A 568 -18.02 -21.96 -4.07
N PHE A 569 -18.25 -21.22 -5.13
CA PHE A 569 -19.37 -20.30 -5.27
C PHE A 569 -20.28 -20.74 -6.40
N THR A 570 -21.52 -21.14 -6.07
CA THR A 570 -22.49 -21.66 -7.05
C THR A 570 -23.76 -20.84 -7.06
N VAL A 571 -24.15 -20.36 -8.25
CA VAL A 571 -25.42 -19.67 -8.49
C VAL A 571 -26.05 -20.20 -9.80
N GLY A 572 -27.11 -21.01 -9.70
CA GLY A 572 -27.68 -21.75 -10.81
C GLY A 572 -26.63 -22.69 -11.42
N GLU A 573 -26.36 -22.54 -12.71
CA GLU A 573 -25.37 -23.36 -13.42
C GLU A 573 -23.93 -22.84 -13.32
N LEU A 574 -23.73 -21.58 -12.87
CA LEU A 574 -22.41 -21.01 -12.71
C LEU A 574 -21.79 -21.51 -11.40
N THR A 575 -20.63 -22.15 -11.50
CA THR A 575 -19.80 -22.54 -10.35
C THR A 575 -18.37 -22.02 -10.55
N ILE A 576 -17.87 -21.27 -9.56
CA ILE A 576 -16.48 -20.80 -9.50
C ILE A 576 -15.82 -21.50 -8.32
N ASP A 577 -14.80 -22.31 -8.60
CA ASP A 577 -14.00 -23.03 -7.60
C ASP A 577 -12.69 -22.29 -7.37
N LEU A 578 -12.52 -21.74 -6.18
CA LEU A 578 -11.36 -20.97 -5.76
C LEU A 578 -10.62 -21.62 -4.56
N ARG A 579 -10.73 -22.97 -4.42
CA ARG A 579 -10.04 -23.66 -3.31
C ARG A 579 -8.52 -23.57 -3.39
N ASP A 580 -8.00 -23.31 -4.58
CA ASP A 580 -6.56 -23.12 -4.84
C ASP A 580 -6.13 -21.64 -4.94
N VAL A 581 -6.98 -20.70 -4.50
CA VAL A 581 -6.65 -19.27 -4.46
C VAL A 581 -5.71 -18.96 -3.29
N GLY A 582 -4.75 -18.06 -3.52
CA GLY A 582 -3.69 -17.73 -2.57
C GLY A 582 -2.45 -18.62 -2.72
N PRO A 583 -1.45 -18.47 -1.81
CA PRO A 583 -0.19 -19.20 -1.90
C PRO A 583 -0.36 -20.72 -1.82
N ARG A 584 0.33 -21.41 -2.69
CA ARG A 584 0.40 -22.88 -2.71
C ARG A 584 1.52 -23.35 -1.76
N HIS A 585 1.26 -24.38 -1.02
CA HIS A 585 2.30 -24.99 -0.20
C HIS A 585 3.28 -25.78 -1.10
N ARG A 586 4.56 -25.67 -0.81
CA ARG A 586 5.59 -26.53 -1.44
C ARG A 586 5.52 -27.96 -0.92
#